data_d3244ee9ac606ce56ce044b5380437a4
#
_entry.id   d3244ee9ac606ce56ce044b5380437a4
#
_cell.length_a   1.000
_cell.length_b   1.000
_cell.length_c   1.000
_cell.angle_alpha   90.00
_cell.angle_beta   90.00
_cell.angle_gamma   90.00
#
_symmetry.space_group_name_H-M   'P 1'
#
loop_
_entity.id
_entity.type
_entity.pdbx_description
1 polymer ?
#
loop_
_entity_poly.entity_id
_entity_poly.type
_entity_poly.pdbx_seq_one_letter_code
_entity_poly.pdbx_strand_id
1 'polypeptide(L)'
;MKFFIDTAKVEDIKKANDMGVICGVTTNPSLIAKEGRVFEEVIAEIASIVDGPISGEVKATTVDAEGMIEEGRAIAKIHPNMVVKIPMTVEGLKAVKVLTAEGIKTNVTLVFSANQALLAARAGATYVSQFLGRLDDISTRGTDLIAEIAEMFAVAGIETEIIAASVRNPMHVTECALAGADIATVPYKVIEQMTHHPLTDQGIEKFQADYKAVFGE
;
A
#
# COMPACT_ATOMS: atom_id res chain seq x y z
N MET A 1 -9.91 -7.46 -3.87
CA MET A 1 -8.72 -6.75 -3.32
C MET A 1 -8.20 -5.78 -4.37
N LYS A 2 -7.97 -4.53 -4.02
CA LYS A 2 -7.37 -3.49 -4.86
C LYS A 2 -5.84 -3.58 -4.80
N PHE A 3 -5.14 -3.09 -5.83
CA PHE A 3 -3.68 -2.99 -5.80
C PHE A 3 -3.22 -1.54 -5.70
N PHE A 4 -2.32 -1.29 -4.74
CA PHE A 4 -1.45 -0.13 -4.72
C PHE A 4 -0.03 -0.58 -5.08
N ILE A 5 0.78 0.35 -5.55
CA ILE A 5 2.22 0.09 -5.72
C ILE A 5 3.00 0.68 -4.55
N ASP A 6 3.97 -0.09 -4.02
CA ASP A 6 4.82 0.32 -2.89
C ASP A 6 6.19 0.77 -3.39
N THR A 7 6.26 2.01 -3.82
CA THR A 7 7.50 2.63 -4.32
C THR A 7 7.38 4.15 -4.41
N ALA A 8 8.52 4.85 -4.38
CA ALA A 8 8.65 6.26 -4.76
C ALA A 8 9.28 6.43 -6.15
N LYS A 9 9.69 5.32 -6.80
CA LYS A 9 10.34 5.35 -8.12
C LYS A 9 9.30 5.56 -9.22
N VAL A 10 9.31 6.76 -9.79
CA VAL A 10 8.30 7.20 -10.77
C VAL A 10 8.23 6.30 -12.00
N GLU A 11 9.36 5.77 -12.48
CA GLU A 11 9.39 4.86 -13.61
C GLU A 11 8.61 3.55 -13.35
N ASP A 12 8.74 2.99 -12.16
CA ASP A 12 8.03 1.77 -11.78
C ASP A 12 6.52 2.03 -11.64
N ILE A 13 6.17 3.23 -11.13
CA ILE A 13 4.77 3.67 -11.03
C ILE A 13 4.15 3.80 -12.43
N LYS A 14 4.85 4.45 -13.38
CA LYS A 14 4.38 4.58 -14.77
C LYS A 14 4.12 3.21 -15.41
N LYS A 15 5.08 2.28 -15.29
CA LYS A 15 4.94 0.93 -15.84
C LYS A 15 3.74 0.19 -15.25
N ALA A 16 3.54 0.24 -13.92
CA ALA A 16 2.41 -0.42 -13.29
C ALA A 16 1.07 0.26 -13.63
N ASN A 17 1.06 1.59 -13.77
CA ASN A 17 -0.12 2.34 -14.17
C ASN A 17 -0.52 2.03 -15.63
N ASP A 18 0.45 1.91 -16.52
CA ASP A 18 0.23 1.52 -17.94
C ASP A 18 -0.37 0.11 -18.08
N MET A 19 -0.08 -0.79 -17.13
CA MET A 19 -0.73 -2.11 -17.06
C MET A 19 -2.22 -2.02 -16.65
N GLY A 20 -2.67 -0.89 -16.09
CA GLY A 20 -4.04 -0.68 -15.63
C GLY A 20 -4.42 -1.48 -14.37
N VAL A 21 -3.44 -1.98 -13.59
CA VAL A 21 -3.70 -2.87 -12.46
C VAL A 21 -3.65 -2.17 -11.10
N ILE A 22 -3.07 -0.97 -11.02
CA ILE A 22 -2.96 -0.21 -9.78
C ILE A 22 -4.01 0.90 -9.70
N CYS A 23 -4.42 1.25 -8.47
CA CYS A 23 -5.33 2.36 -8.21
C CYS A 23 -4.87 3.25 -7.05
N GLY A 24 -3.60 3.17 -6.66
CA GLY A 24 -3.02 3.99 -5.59
C GLY A 24 -1.55 3.70 -5.37
N VAL A 25 -0.94 4.48 -4.50
CA VAL A 25 0.51 4.40 -4.22
C VAL A 25 0.75 4.50 -2.72
N THR A 26 1.65 3.69 -2.19
CA THR A 26 2.22 3.92 -0.86
C THR A 26 3.69 4.28 -0.98
N THR A 27 4.09 5.28 -0.23
CA THR A 27 5.49 5.64 -0.03
C THR A 27 5.87 5.53 1.44
N ASN A 28 7.14 5.69 1.73
CA ASN A 28 7.66 5.82 3.10
C ASN A 28 8.99 6.58 3.08
N PRO A 29 9.49 7.08 4.24
CA PRO A 29 10.72 7.85 4.29
C PRO A 29 11.93 7.17 3.66
N SER A 30 12.03 5.84 3.78
CA SER A 30 13.15 5.08 3.19
C SER A 30 13.07 4.98 1.66
N LEU A 31 11.86 4.88 1.11
CA LEU A 31 11.65 4.87 -0.35
C LEU A 31 11.95 6.25 -0.93
N ILE A 32 11.44 7.32 -0.32
CA ILE A 32 11.72 8.70 -0.74
C ILE A 32 13.22 9.02 -0.67
N ALA A 33 13.88 8.62 0.43
CA ALA A 33 15.33 8.87 0.59
C ALA A 33 16.17 8.22 -0.52
N LYS A 34 15.75 7.07 -1.04
CA LYS A 34 16.45 6.39 -2.15
C LYS A 34 16.39 7.16 -3.47
N GLU A 35 15.35 7.95 -3.67
CA GLU A 35 15.21 8.77 -4.88
C GLU A 35 16.14 9.99 -4.88
N GLY A 36 16.62 10.43 -3.70
CA GLY A 36 17.51 11.59 -3.56
C GLY A 36 16.89 12.92 -4.02
N ARG A 37 15.54 13.00 -4.05
CA ARG A 37 14.74 14.12 -4.52
C ARG A 37 13.92 14.74 -3.38
N VAL A 38 13.43 15.95 -3.60
CA VAL A 38 12.53 16.63 -2.66
C VAL A 38 11.19 15.89 -2.60
N PHE A 39 10.70 15.67 -1.38
CA PHE A 39 9.48 14.88 -1.13
C PHE A 39 8.27 15.43 -1.90
N GLU A 40 8.05 16.73 -1.82
CA GLU A 40 6.90 17.40 -2.45
C GLU A 40 6.92 17.27 -3.97
N GLU A 41 8.11 17.34 -4.59
CA GLU A 41 8.27 17.17 -6.04
C GLU A 41 7.95 15.74 -6.49
N VAL A 42 8.45 14.75 -5.75
CA VAL A 42 8.19 13.33 -6.04
C VAL A 42 6.70 13.03 -5.91
N ILE A 43 6.06 13.49 -4.85
CA ILE A 43 4.63 13.28 -4.62
C ILE A 43 3.79 13.99 -5.69
N ALA A 44 4.11 15.22 -6.06
CA ALA A 44 3.39 15.94 -7.12
C ALA A 44 3.50 15.20 -8.48
N GLU A 45 4.67 14.67 -8.81
CA GLU A 45 4.85 13.86 -10.02
C GLU A 45 4.04 12.57 -9.96
N ILE A 46 4.04 11.84 -8.83
CA ILE A 46 3.23 10.63 -8.63
C ILE A 46 1.74 10.97 -8.81
N ALA A 47 1.27 12.07 -8.23
CA ALA A 47 -0.13 12.51 -8.32
C ALA A 47 -0.57 12.85 -9.74
N SER A 48 0.36 13.24 -10.62
CA SER A 48 0.07 13.47 -12.04
C SER A 48 -0.08 12.17 -12.86
N ILE A 49 0.33 11.03 -12.32
CA ILE A 49 0.32 9.72 -13.00
C ILE A 49 -0.83 8.85 -12.52
N VAL A 50 -1.04 8.79 -11.20
CA VAL A 50 -2.03 7.89 -10.58
C VAL A 50 -3.21 8.69 -10.04
N ASP A 51 -4.39 8.45 -10.59
CA ASP A 51 -5.64 9.00 -10.07
C ASP A 51 -6.20 8.10 -8.97
N GLY A 52 -5.72 8.29 -7.76
CA GLY A 52 -6.10 7.48 -6.60
C GLY A 52 -5.34 7.86 -5.33
N PRO A 53 -5.59 7.18 -4.20
CA PRO A 53 -4.95 7.49 -2.93
C PRO A 53 -3.42 7.37 -3.00
N ILE A 54 -2.72 8.38 -2.47
CA ILE A 54 -1.25 8.43 -2.38
C ILE A 54 -0.87 8.62 -0.92
N SER A 55 -0.28 7.60 -0.31
CA SER A 55 0.19 7.67 1.08
C SER A 55 1.56 8.33 1.17
N GLY A 56 1.60 9.53 1.75
CA GLY A 56 2.80 10.26 2.14
C GLY A 56 2.98 10.22 3.65
N GLU A 57 4.14 9.77 4.12
CA GLU A 57 4.41 9.56 5.54
C GLU A 57 5.05 10.79 6.18
N VAL A 58 4.65 11.11 7.41
CA VAL A 58 5.32 12.10 8.26
C VAL A 58 6.78 11.72 8.46
N LYS A 59 7.64 12.69 8.78
CA LYS A 59 9.07 12.44 8.96
C LYS A 59 9.34 11.43 10.08
N ALA A 60 10.28 10.54 9.87
CA ALA A 60 10.66 9.53 10.85
C ALA A 60 11.21 10.12 12.17
N THR A 61 11.64 11.38 12.14
CA THR A 61 12.17 12.11 13.31
C THR A 61 11.11 12.83 14.12
N THR A 62 9.88 12.98 13.59
CA THR A 62 8.76 13.62 14.27
C THR A 62 8.05 12.59 15.13
N VAL A 63 8.15 12.73 16.45
CA VAL A 63 7.70 11.72 17.43
C VAL A 63 6.50 12.17 18.28
N ASP A 64 6.16 13.45 18.28
CA ASP A 64 5.04 14.00 19.02
C ASP A 64 3.81 14.27 18.13
N ALA A 65 2.64 14.32 18.74
CA ALA A 65 1.38 14.46 18.00
C ALA A 65 1.27 15.82 17.29
N GLU A 66 1.74 16.91 17.90
CA GLU A 66 1.63 18.25 17.34
C GLU A 66 2.43 18.37 16.04
N GLY A 67 3.68 17.92 16.05
CA GLY A 67 4.51 17.87 14.86
C GLY A 67 3.92 16.99 13.74
N MET A 68 3.38 15.79 14.08
CA MET A 68 2.71 14.92 13.10
C MET A 68 1.45 15.56 12.51
N ILE A 69 0.70 16.35 13.29
CA ILE A 69 -0.48 17.08 12.82
C ILE A 69 -0.07 18.19 11.84
N GLU A 70 0.94 18.98 12.19
CA GLU A 70 1.45 20.05 11.30
C GLU A 70 1.96 19.49 9.99
N GLU A 71 2.79 18.46 10.02
CA GLU A 71 3.28 17.77 8.82
C GLU A 71 2.15 17.14 8.03
N GLY A 72 1.18 16.50 8.70
CA GLY A 72 0.03 15.90 8.07
C GLY A 72 -0.83 16.91 7.30
N ARG A 73 -1.07 18.08 7.87
CA ARG A 73 -1.76 19.18 7.17
C ARG A 73 -0.97 19.70 5.96
N ALA A 74 0.36 19.74 6.06
CA ALA A 74 1.23 20.12 4.95
C ALA A 74 1.17 19.09 3.81
N ILE A 75 1.29 17.80 4.13
CA ILE A 75 1.17 16.69 3.18
C ILE A 75 -0.20 16.70 2.49
N ALA A 76 -1.28 16.85 3.24
CA ALA A 76 -2.65 16.84 2.69
C ALA A 76 -2.90 17.99 1.68
N LYS A 77 -2.17 19.10 1.79
CA LYS A 77 -2.28 20.25 0.86
C LYS A 77 -1.58 20.05 -0.47
N ILE A 78 -0.71 19.05 -0.61
CA ILE A 78 0.04 18.82 -1.85
C ILE A 78 -0.91 18.42 -2.98
N HIS A 79 -1.88 17.53 -2.71
CA HIS A 79 -2.86 17.08 -3.70
C HIS A 79 -4.12 16.51 -3.00
N PRO A 80 -5.33 16.61 -3.60
CA PRO A 80 -6.57 16.06 -3.01
C PRO A 80 -6.54 14.55 -2.74
N ASN A 81 -5.74 13.78 -3.48
CA ASN A 81 -5.60 12.33 -3.31
C ASN A 81 -4.64 11.93 -2.18
N MET A 82 -4.08 12.89 -1.46
CA MET A 82 -3.13 12.58 -0.37
C MET A 82 -3.81 11.88 0.78
N VAL A 83 -3.11 10.89 1.30
CA VAL A 83 -3.40 10.17 2.53
C VAL A 83 -2.20 10.31 3.45
N VAL A 84 -2.39 10.86 4.63
CA VAL A 84 -1.30 11.09 5.58
C VAL A 84 -0.96 9.79 6.29
N LYS A 85 0.25 9.30 6.08
CA LYS A 85 0.71 8.04 6.70
C LYS A 85 1.40 8.34 8.02
N ILE A 86 0.96 7.66 9.10
CA ILE A 86 1.33 7.95 10.48
C ILE A 86 1.71 6.66 11.21
N PRO A 87 2.83 6.62 11.95
CA PRO A 87 3.25 5.41 12.66
C PRO A 87 2.30 5.07 13.83
N MET A 88 2.13 3.78 14.09
CA MET A 88 1.30 3.23 15.16
C MET A 88 1.93 3.48 16.55
N THR A 89 1.72 4.67 17.09
CA THR A 89 2.15 5.10 18.42
C THR A 89 1.01 5.82 19.14
N VAL A 90 1.15 6.05 20.44
CA VAL A 90 0.18 6.85 21.20
C VAL A 90 0.05 8.25 20.59
N GLU A 91 1.17 8.90 20.28
CA GLU A 91 1.19 10.24 19.67
C GLU A 91 0.63 10.20 18.24
N GLY A 92 0.94 9.15 17.47
CA GLY A 92 0.35 8.92 16.15
C GLY A 92 -1.17 8.80 16.19
N LEU A 93 -1.74 8.07 17.14
CA LEU A 93 -3.20 7.96 17.30
C LEU A 93 -3.86 9.29 17.67
N LYS A 94 -3.20 10.12 18.50
CA LYS A 94 -3.67 11.48 18.78
C LYS A 94 -3.70 12.34 17.51
N ALA A 95 -2.65 12.25 16.69
CA ALA A 95 -2.59 12.94 15.40
C ALA A 95 -3.67 12.46 14.42
N VAL A 96 -3.88 11.15 14.31
CA VAL A 96 -4.95 10.55 13.47
C VAL A 96 -6.31 11.13 13.85
N LYS A 97 -6.64 11.15 15.15
CA LYS A 97 -7.91 11.70 15.64
C LYS A 97 -8.15 13.14 15.19
N VAL A 98 -7.13 13.99 15.28
CA VAL A 98 -7.24 15.41 14.89
C VAL A 98 -7.39 15.54 13.37
N LEU A 99 -6.51 14.89 12.60
CA LEU A 99 -6.53 14.97 11.14
C LEU A 99 -7.83 14.41 10.56
N THR A 100 -8.35 13.31 11.11
CA THR A 100 -9.64 12.74 10.69
C THR A 100 -10.79 13.71 10.98
N ALA A 101 -10.79 14.40 12.13
CA ALA A 101 -11.80 15.40 12.42
C ALA A 101 -11.75 16.62 11.49
N GLU A 102 -10.60 16.87 10.85
CA GLU A 102 -10.41 17.88 9.81
C GLU A 102 -10.73 17.37 8.40
N GLY A 103 -11.21 16.12 8.24
CA GLY A 103 -11.52 15.50 6.95
C GLY A 103 -10.29 15.00 6.18
N ILE A 104 -9.13 14.96 6.81
CA ILE A 104 -7.89 14.47 6.22
C ILE A 104 -7.83 12.94 6.35
N LYS A 105 -7.68 12.24 5.24
CA LYS A 105 -7.52 10.78 5.23
C LYS A 105 -6.19 10.37 5.82
N THR A 106 -6.19 9.31 6.64
CA THR A 106 -5.00 8.81 7.30
C THR A 106 -4.78 7.31 7.04
N ASN A 107 -3.52 6.90 7.02
CA ASN A 107 -3.06 5.51 6.92
C ASN A 107 -2.14 5.21 8.10
N VAL A 108 -2.63 4.46 9.08
CA VAL A 108 -1.80 4.07 10.24
C VAL A 108 -0.89 2.93 9.82
N THR A 109 0.42 3.15 9.93
CA THR A 109 1.47 2.21 9.47
C THR A 109 2.22 1.57 10.63
N LEU A 110 3.04 0.56 10.32
CA LEU A 110 3.78 -0.22 11.30
C LEU A 110 2.84 -0.96 12.27
N VAL A 111 1.77 -1.53 11.72
CA VAL A 111 0.82 -2.34 12.47
C VAL A 111 1.26 -3.81 12.41
N PHE A 112 1.40 -4.45 13.58
CA PHE A 112 1.88 -5.82 13.76
C PHE A 112 0.99 -6.68 14.67
N SER A 113 -0.18 -6.14 15.10
CA SER A 113 -1.18 -6.90 15.85
C SER A 113 -2.60 -6.43 15.56
N ALA A 114 -3.58 -7.30 15.78
CA ALA A 114 -5.00 -6.96 15.63
C ALA A 114 -5.44 -5.85 16.59
N ASN A 115 -4.90 -5.83 17.83
CA ASN A 115 -5.17 -4.77 18.79
C ASN A 115 -4.71 -3.39 18.29
N GLN A 116 -3.55 -3.31 17.62
CA GLN A 116 -3.08 -2.07 17.01
C GLN A 116 -4.01 -1.61 15.89
N ALA A 117 -4.45 -2.52 15.01
CA ALA A 117 -5.39 -2.21 13.95
C ALA A 117 -6.73 -1.69 14.51
N LEU A 118 -7.25 -2.31 15.58
CA LEU A 118 -8.47 -1.87 16.25
C LEU A 118 -8.34 -0.47 16.83
N LEU A 119 -7.22 -0.16 17.50
CA LEU A 119 -6.97 1.18 18.04
C LEU A 119 -6.88 2.23 16.93
N ALA A 120 -6.19 1.91 15.82
CA ALA A 120 -6.10 2.80 14.67
C ALA A 120 -7.47 3.08 14.05
N ALA A 121 -8.30 2.06 13.86
CA ALA A 121 -9.65 2.21 13.35
C ALA A 121 -10.52 3.07 14.27
N ARG A 122 -10.43 2.88 15.60
CA ARG A 122 -11.18 3.68 16.58
C ARG A 122 -10.68 5.13 16.70
N ALA A 123 -9.43 5.40 16.35
CA ALA A 123 -8.93 6.77 16.22
C ALA A 123 -9.44 7.46 14.93
N GLY A 124 -10.06 6.74 14.00
CA GLY A 124 -10.66 7.26 12.79
C GLY A 124 -9.78 7.08 11.54
N ALA A 125 -8.80 6.18 11.58
CA ALA A 125 -7.95 5.90 10.41
C ALA A 125 -8.78 5.43 9.22
N THR A 126 -8.51 5.98 8.02
CA THR A 126 -9.11 5.51 6.77
C THR A 126 -8.52 4.16 6.36
N TYR A 127 -7.23 3.99 6.58
CA TYR A 127 -6.48 2.78 6.26
C TYR A 127 -5.61 2.34 7.43
N VAL A 128 -5.37 1.02 7.52
CA VAL A 128 -4.35 0.43 8.40
C VAL A 128 -3.41 -0.44 7.56
N SER A 129 -2.11 -0.25 7.71
CA SER A 129 -1.09 -0.99 6.97
C SER A 129 -0.39 -2.02 7.86
N GLN A 130 -0.70 -3.30 7.66
CA GLN A 130 -0.06 -4.43 8.33
C GLN A 130 1.17 -4.88 7.55
N PHE A 131 2.27 -5.05 8.28
CA PHE A 131 3.57 -5.40 7.68
C PHE A 131 3.80 -6.92 7.72
N LEU A 132 3.07 -7.65 6.86
CA LEU A 132 3.10 -9.11 6.85
C LEU A 132 4.51 -9.68 6.62
N GLY A 133 5.28 -9.16 5.66
CA GLY A 133 6.60 -9.69 5.36
C GLY A 133 7.62 -9.51 6.49
N ARG A 134 7.45 -8.52 7.38
CA ARG A 134 8.30 -8.39 8.57
C ARG A 134 7.93 -9.39 9.66
N LEU A 135 6.68 -9.82 9.74
CA LEU A 135 6.28 -10.91 10.62
C LEU A 135 6.89 -12.24 10.15
N ASP A 136 6.90 -12.49 8.85
CA ASP A 136 7.54 -13.67 8.28
C ASP A 136 9.04 -13.71 8.57
N ASP A 137 9.73 -12.55 8.58
CA ASP A 137 11.14 -12.43 8.94
C ASP A 137 11.45 -12.95 10.37
N ILE A 138 10.46 -12.97 11.26
CA ILE A 138 10.57 -13.49 12.64
C ILE A 138 9.80 -14.80 12.84
N SER A 139 9.56 -15.53 11.75
CA SER A 139 8.88 -16.83 11.77
C SER A 139 7.42 -16.79 12.28
N THR A 140 6.75 -15.66 12.08
CA THR A 140 5.31 -15.49 12.38
C THR A 140 4.60 -15.28 11.06
N ARG A 141 3.57 -16.09 10.77
CA ARG A 141 2.86 -16.00 9.50
C ARG A 141 2.06 -14.70 9.41
N GLY A 142 2.54 -13.78 8.56
CA GLY A 142 1.97 -12.42 8.46
C GLY A 142 0.55 -12.39 7.88
N THR A 143 0.18 -13.35 7.04
CA THR A 143 -1.17 -13.46 6.47
C THR A 143 -2.22 -13.86 7.48
N ASP A 144 -1.86 -14.57 8.56
CA ASP A 144 -2.80 -14.89 9.65
C ASP A 144 -3.26 -13.62 10.38
N LEU A 145 -2.39 -12.63 10.54
CA LEU A 145 -2.76 -11.32 11.09
C LEU A 145 -3.76 -10.58 10.19
N ILE A 146 -3.60 -10.65 8.86
CA ILE A 146 -4.58 -10.06 7.93
C ILE A 146 -5.95 -10.69 8.13
N ALA A 147 -6.04 -12.03 8.20
CA ALA A 147 -7.28 -12.75 8.41
C ALA A 147 -7.95 -12.38 9.75
N GLU A 148 -7.17 -12.32 10.84
CA GLU A 148 -7.65 -11.93 12.16
C GLU A 148 -8.26 -10.51 12.16
N ILE A 149 -7.60 -9.54 11.51
CA ILE A 149 -8.08 -8.17 11.43
C ILE A 149 -9.33 -8.08 10.55
N ALA A 150 -9.35 -8.77 9.40
CA ALA A 150 -10.50 -8.78 8.51
C ALA A 150 -11.74 -9.35 9.19
N GLU A 151 -11.61 -10.46 9.91
CA GLU A 151 -12.70 -11.04 10.70
C GLU A 151 -13.17 -10.09 11.80
N MET A 152 -12.24 -9.52 12.56
CA MET A 152 -12.54 -8.56 13.62
C MET A 152 -13.26 -7.32 13.09
N PHE A 153 -12.82 -6.76 11.98
CA PHE A 153 -13.44 -5.57 11.37
C PHE A 153 -14.83 -5.89 10.85
N ALA A 154 -15.02 -7.04 10.21
CA ALA A 154 -16.34 -7.49 9.75
C ALA A 154 -17.34 -7.66 10.91
N VAL A 155 -16.92 -8.33 11.99
CA VAL A 155 -17.76 -8.54 13.20
C VAL A 155 -18.12 -7.22 13.89
N ALA A 156 -17.18 -6.27 13.94
CA ALA A 156 -17.37 -5.00 14.61
C ALA A 156 -17.98 -3.89 13.71
N GLY A 157 -18.26 -4.18 12.43
CA GLY A 157 -18.77 -3.20 11.46
C GLY A 157 -17.81 -2.02 11.26
N ILE A 158 -16.52 -2.28 11.20
CA ILE A 158 -15.47 -1.27 11.01
C ILE A 158 -15.22 -1.08 9.50
N GLU A 159 -15.28 0.16 9.02
CA GLU A 159 -15.10 0.52 7.61
C GLU A 159 -13.65 0.87 7.23
N THR A 160 -12.74 0.90 8.21
CA THR A 160 -11.30 1.14 7.95
C THR A 160 -10.76 0.05 7.02
N GLU A 161 -10.18 0.43 5.87
CA GLU A 161 -9.66 -0.52 4.89
C GLU A 161 -8.28 -1.08 5.31
N ILE A 162 -8.11 -2.37 5.07
CA ILE A 162 -6.90 -3.13 5.39
C ILE A 162 -5.95 -3.08 4.21
N ILE A 163 -4.75 -2.51 4.40
CA ILE A 163 -3.65 -2.54 3.43
C ILE A 163 -2.64 -3.60 3.85
N ALA A 164 -2.55 -4.69 3.12
CA ALA A 164 -1.46 -5.65 3.25
C ALA A 164 -0.17 -5.02 2.72
N ALA A 165 0.78 -4.73 3.62
CA ALA A 165 2.03 -4.04 3.34
C ALA A 165 3.26 -4.95 3.57
N SER A 166 4.42 -4.57 3.04
CA SER A 166 5.63 -5.40 3.08
C SER A 166 5.47 -6.72 2.33
N VAL A 167 4.71 -6.71 1.24
CA VAL A 167 4.54 -7.85 0.33
C VAL A 167 5.87 -8.18 -0.35
N ARG A 168 6.27 -9.46 -0.36
CA ARG A 168 7.59 -9.90 -0.83
C ARG A 168 7.55 -10.76 -2.09
N ASN A 169 6.42 -11.42 -2.37
CA ASN A 169 6.30 -12.39 -3.46
C ASN A 169 4.83 -12.56 -3.89
N PRO A 170 4.56 -13.21 -5.06
CA PRO A 170 3.19 -13.43 -5.54
C PRO A 170 2.30 -14.26 -4.62
N MET A 171 2.88 -15.18 -3.82
CA MET A 171 2.09 -15.98 -2.88
C MET A 171 1.48 -15.10 -1.78
N HIS A 172 2.24 -14.12 -1.24
CA HIS A 172 1.68 -13.15 -0.32
C HIS A 172 0.45 -12.44 -0.87
N VAL A 173 0.47 -12.07 -2.15
CA VAL A 173 -0.67 -11.39 -2.80
C VAL A 173 -1.92 -12.28 -2.80
N THR A 174 -1.76 -13.55 -3.21
CA THR A 174 -2.86 -14.52 -3.23
C THR A 174 -3.38 -14.79 -1.82
N GLU A 175 -2.49 -15.02 -0.87
CA GLU A 175 -2.86 -15.30 0.51
C GLU A 175 -3.55 -14.09 1.18
N CYS A 176 -3.08 -12.86 0.95
CA CYS A 176 -3.74 -11.65 1.45
C CYS A 176 -5.14 -11.45 0.85
N ALA A 177 -5.32 -11.76 -0.44
CA ALA A 177 -6.63 -11.69 -1.08
C ALA A 177 -7.61 -12.69 -0.45
N LEU A 178 -7.16 -13.90 -0.16
CA LEU A 178 -7.95 -14.95 0.50
C LEU A 178 -8.21 -14.63 1.98
N ALA A 179 -7.29 -13.94 2.63
CA ALA A 179 -7.39 -13.53 4.03
C ALA A 179 -8.31 -12.32 4.25
N GLY A 180 -8.78 -11.66 3.18
CA GLY A 180 -9.74 -10.56 3.29
C GLY A 180 -9.10 -9.16 3.35
N ALA A 181 -7.86 -8.98 2.89
CA ALA A 181 -7.29 -7.65 2.69
C ALA A 181 -8.09 -6.85 1.66
N ASP A 182 -8.38 -5.58 1.93
CA ASP A 182 -9.04 -4.68 0.98
C ASP A 182 -8.08 -4.26 -0.13
N ILE A 183 -6.82 -4.04 0.24
CA ILE A 183 -5.75 -3.54 -0.61
C ILE A 183 -4.48 -4.34 -0.34
N ALA A 184 -3.71 -4.66 -1.37
CA ALA A 184 -2.30 -5.04 -1.24
C ALA A 184 -1.44 -3.95 -1.86
N THR A 185 -0.45 -3.45 -1.10
CA THR A 185 0.55 -2.56 -1.67
C THR A 185 1.80 -3.36 -2.01
N VAL A 186 2.10 -3.41 -3.31
CA VAL A 186 2.98 -4.42 -3.91
C VAL A 186 4.14 -3.75 -4.64
N PRO A 187 5.40 -4.15 -4.40
CA PRO A 187 6.54 -3.67 -5.20
C PRO A 187 6.39 -4.03 -6.68
N TYR A 188 6.84 -3.16 -7.59
CA TYR A 188 6.73 -3.39 -9.05
C TYR A 188 7.26 -4.76 -9.48
N LYS A 189 8.41 -5.17 -8.95
CA LYS A 189 9.00 -6.48 -9.25
C LYS A 189 8.05 -7.65 -8.94
N VAL A 190 7.27 -7.56 -7.89
CA VAL A 190 6.30 -8.60 -7.53
C VAL A 190 5.10 -8.56 -8.48
N ILE A 191 4.62 -7.36 -8.85
CA ILE A 191 3.56 -7.20 -9.86
C ILE A 191 4.02 -7.85 -11.18
N GLU A 192 5.23 -7.57 -11.62
CA GLU A 192 5.82 -8.15 -12.82
C GLU A 192 5.90 -9.68 -12.71
N GLN A 193 6.39 -10.23 -11.58
CA GLN A 193 6.45 -11.67 -11.35
C GLN A 193 5.08 -12.37 -11.47
N MET A 194 4.00 -11.70 -11.07
CA MET A 194 2.64 -12.25 -11.15
C MET A 194 2.16 -12.47 -12.59
N THR A 195 2.77 -11.83 -13.58
CA THR A 195 2.42 -12.00 -14.99
C THR A 195 3.10 -13.22 -15.63
N HIS A 196 4.10 -13.80 -14.98
CA HIS A 196 4.89 -14.92 -15.55
C HIS A 196 4.35 -16.27 -15.09
N HIS A 197 4.08 -17.13 -16.06
CA HIS A 197 3.76 -18.53 -15.82
C HIS A 197 4.27 -19.40 -16.98
N PRO A 198 4.99 -20.52 -16.72
CA PRO A 198 5.54 -21.37 -17.79
C PRO A 198 4.51 -21.88 -18.81
N LEU A 199 3.28 -22.17 -18.35
CA LEU A 199 2.22 -22.61 -19.26
C LEU A 199 1.65 -21.47 -20.12
N THR A 200 1.73 -20.22 -19.67
CA THR A 200 1.39 -19.06 -20.49
C THR A 200 2.37 -18.90 -21.63
N ASP A 201 3.68 -18.98 -21.33
CA ASP A 201 4.74 -18.87 -22.32
C ASP A 201 4.63 -19.99 -23.37
N GLN A 202 4.48 -21.26 -22.94
CA GLN A 202 4.26 -22.40 -23.82
C GLN A 202 2.98 -22.26 -24.66
N GLY A 203 1.91 -21.74 -24.07
CA GLY A 203 0.64 -21.49 -24.76
C GLY A 203 0.79 -20.46 -25.87
N ILE A 204 1.49 -19.36 -25.60
CA ILE A 204 1.78 -18.30 -26.59
C ILE A 204 2.62 -18.87 -27.74
N GLU A 205 3.71 -19.58 -27.43
CA GLU A 205 4.58 -20.19 -28.43
C GLU A 205 3.79 -21.16 -29.35
N LYS A 206 2.95 -22.00 -28.74
CA LYS A 206 2.09 -22.92 -29.50
C LYS A 206 1.12 -22.16 -30.42
N PHE A 207 0.43 -21.16 -29.92
CA PHE A 207 -0.52 -20.39 -30.72
C PHE A 207 0.16 -19.65 -31.84
N GLN A 208 1.35 -19.10 -31.63
CA GLN A 208 2.15 -18.50 -32.70
C GLN A 208 2.56 -19.51 -33.76
N ALA A 209 3.00 -20.72 -33.37
CA ALA A 209 3.36 -21.79 -34.30
C ALA A 209 2.17 -22.26 -35.13
N ASP A 210 1.01 -22.49 -34.49
CA ASP A 210 -0.22 -22.91 -35.18
C ASP A 210 -0.70 -21.83 -36.16
N TYR A 211 -0.67 -20.56 -35.78
CA TYR A 211 -1.05 -19.42 -36.64
C TYR A 211 -0.14 -19.31 -37.85
N LYS A 212 1.17 -19.40 -37.63
CA LYS A 212 2.18 -19.34 -38.70
C LYS A 212 2.05 -20.51 -39.70
N ALA A 213 1.73 -21.70 -39.20
CA ALA A 213 1.54 -22.86 -40.05
C ALA A 213 0.35 -22.72 -41.02
N VAL A 214 -0.70 -21.98 -40.63
CA VAL A 214 -1.91 -21.79 -41.46
C VAL A 214 -1.80 -20.55 -42.35
N PHE A 215 -1.25 -19.45 -41.84
CA PHE A 215 -1.28 -18.13 -42.51
C PHE A 215 0.06 -17.69 -43.08
N GLY A 216 1.17 -18.35 -42.74
CA GLY A 216 2.48 -18.11 -43.35
C GLY A 216 3.20 -16.83 -42.90
N GLU A 217 2.78 -16.23 -41.77
CA GLU A 217 3.37 -15.01 -41.20
C GLU A 217 4.34 -15.32 -40.04
#